data_38dfecd24e03258396a3f2661bb956cf
#
_entry.id   38dfecd24e03258396a3f2661bb956cf
#
_cell.length_a   1.000
_cell.length_b   1.000
_cell.length_c   1.000
_cell.angle_alpha   90.00
_cell.angle_beta   90.00
_cell.angle_gamma   90.00
#
_symmetry.space_group_name_H-M   'P 1'
#
loop_
_entity.id
_entity.type
_entity.pdbx_description
1 polymer ?
#
loop_
_entity_poly.entity_id
_entity_poly.type
_entity_poly.pdbx_seq_one_letter_code
_entity_poly.pdbx_strand_id
1 'polypeptide(L)'
;MAKVYEFLADGFEEIEALAPVDVLRRGGVETVMVSIMGRREVVSAHGVTVVADLMIEEAGDFSDADLLLLPGGMPGSTNLRDHQGVIAALQRQAQAGKRVGAICAAPLVLAHAGLLHGRRATIYPGMDNHLGDAIY
;
A
#
# COMPACT_ATOMS: atom_id res chain seq x y z
N MET A 1 -5.81 -10.13 -17.81
CA MET A 1 -5.62 -10.64 -16.44
C MET A 1 -5.43 -9.45 -15.50
N ALA A 2 -6.07 -9.49 -14.34
CA ALA A 2 -5.90 -8.43 -13.35
C ALA A 2 -4.50 -8.46 -12.75
N LYS A 3 -3.96 -7.29 -12.46
CA LYS A 3 -2.63 -7.14 -11.87
C LYS A 3 -2.68 -6.22 -10.66
N VAL A 4 -2.11 -6.68 -9.55
CA VAL A 4 -2.07 -5.96 -8.28
C VAL A 4 -0.62 -5.78 -7.86
N TYR A 5 -0.29 -4.56 -7.44
CA TYR A 5 0.98 -4.28 -6.76
C TYR A 5 0.69 -3.92 -5.32
N GLU A 6 1.44 -4.53 -4.40
CA GLU A 6 1.38 -4.18 -2.98
C GLU A 6 2.71 -3.57 -2.56
N PHE A 7 2.69 -2.36 -2.01
CA PHE A 7 3.90 -1.69 -1.53
C PHE A 7 4.21 -2.12 -0.11
N LEU A 8 5.47 -2.49 0.13
CA LEU A 8 5.96 -2.93 1.43
C LEU A 8 7.08 -2.01 1.92
N ALA A 9 6.97 -1.58 3.17
CA ALA A 9 8.02 -0.83 3.87
C ALA A 9 8.31 -1.50 5.20
N ASP A 10 9.51 -1.32 5.73
CA ASP A 10 9.85 -1.83 7.05
C ASP A 10 8.81 -1.38 8.08
N GLY A 11 8.41 -2.28 8.95
CA GLY A 11 7.35 -2.05 9.93
C GLY A 11 5.94 -2.33 9.43
N PHE A 12 5.79 -2.96 8.27
CA PHE A 12 4.48 -3.41 7.78
C PHE A 12 3.91 -4.52 8.65
N GLU A 13 2.59 -4.67 8.66
CA GLU A 13 1.93 -5.76 9.37
C GLU A 13 1.87 -6.99 8.44
N GLU A 14 2.51 -8.08 8.85
CA GLU A 14 2.74 -9.24 7.99
C GLU A 14 1.45 -9.98 7.60
N ILE A 15 0.48 -10.07 8.50
CA ILE A 15 -0.79 -10.74 8.18
C ILE A 15 -1.56 -9.91 7.16
N GLU A 16 -1.62 -8.60 7.36
CA GLU A 16 -2.33 -7.69 6.47
C GLU A 16 -1.69 -7.63 5.08
N ALA A 17 -0.39 -7.81 5.01
CA ALA A 17 0.33 -7.83 3.73
C ALA A 17 0.19 -9.18 3.02
N LEU A 18 0.40 -10.29 3.72
CA LEU A 18 0.54 -11.59 3.09
C LEU A 18 -0.80 -12.28 2.84
N ALA A 19 -1.82 -12.04 3.65
CA ALA A 19 -3.12 -12.64 3.44
C ALA A 19 -3.74 -12.24 2.08
N PRO A 20 -3.76 -10.94 1.71
CA PRO A 20 -4.25 -10.57 0.38
C PRO A 20 -3.42 -11.16 -0.75
N VAL A 21 -2.08 -11.18 -0.61
CA VAL A 21 -1.19 -11.74 -1.63
C VAL A 21 -1.50 -13.22 -1.85
N ASP A 22 -1.63 -13.99 -0.77
CA ASP A 22 -1.96 -15.40 -0.84
C ASP A 22 -3.30 -15.61 -1.54
N VAL A 23 -4.34 -14.93 -1.08
CA VAL A 23 -5.70 -15.11 -1.60
C VAL A 23 -5.79 -14.69 -3.08
N LEU A 24 -5.18 -13.56 -3.44
CA LEU A 24 -5.21 -13.08 -4.82
C LEU A 24 -4.47 -14.04 -5.75
N ARG A 25 -3.30 -14.56 -5.33
CA ARG A 25 -2.55 -15.53 -6.12
C ARG A 25 -3.31 -16.85 -6.29
N ARG A 26 -3.99 -17.31 -5.25
CA ARG A 26 -4.86 -18.47 -5.34
C ARG A 26 -6.00 -18.27 -6.34
N GLY A 27 -6.48 -17.03 -6.46
CA GLY A 27 -7.53 -16.66 -7.42
C GLY A 27 -7.03 -16.41 -8.84
N GLY A 28 -5.74 -16.60 -9.11
CA GLY A 28 -5.18 -16.41 -10.45
C GLY A 28 -4.86 -14.95 -10.78
N VAL A 29 -4.85 -14.06 -9.80
CA VAL A 29 -4.51 -12.65 -10.00
C VAL A 29 -2.99 -12.49 -9.91
N GLU A 30 -2.39 -11.84 -10.90
CA GLU A 30 -0.96 -11.53 -10.84
C GLU A 30 -0.73 -10.48 -9.74
N THR A 31 -0.02 -10.88 -8.69
CA THR A 31 0.17 -10.05 -7.50
C THR A 31 1.66 -9.91 -7.23
N VAL A 32 2.14 -8.67 -7.22
CA VAL A 32 3.55 -8.33 -7.13
C VAL A 32 3.78 -7.53 -5.85
N MET A 33 4.68 -8.02 -4.99
CA MET A 33 5.11 -7.29 -3.80
C MET A 33 6.28 -6.39 -4.16
N VAL A 34 6.18 -5.11 -3.81
CA VAL A 34 7.16 -4.09 -4.17
C VAL A 34 7.76 -3.48 -2.91
N SER A 35 9.07 -3.64 -2.73
CA SER A 35 9.78 -3.01 -1.62
C SER A 35 10.13 -1.56 -1.94
N ILE A 36 9.94 -0.67 -0.96
CA ILE A 36 10.36 0.72 -1.09
C ILE A 36 11.66 1.01 -0.32
N MET A 37 12.32 -0.03 0.18
CA MET A 37 13.43 0.12 1.13
C MET A 37 14.82 0.13 0.47
N GLY A 38 14.90 0.12 -0.86
CA GLY A 38 16.18 0.05 -1.57
C GLY A 38 16.81 -1.33 -1.52
N ARG A 39 16.08 -2.33 -1.07
CA ARG A 39 16.45 -3.74 -1.03
C ARG A 39 15.18 -4.58 -1.15
N ARG A 40 15.30 -5.84 -1.55
CA ARG A 40 14.12 -6.71 -1.68
C ARG A 40 13.61 -7.21 -0.34
N GLU A 41 14.49 -7.38 0.65
CA GLU A 41 14.13 -7.80 1.99
C GLU A 41 13.43 -6.67 2.72
N VAL A 42 12.24 -6.95 3.26
CA VAL A 42 11.46 -5.99 4.04
C VAL A 42 11.11 -6.66 5.37
N VAL A 43 11.35 -5.96 6.47
CA VAL A 43 11.16 -6.51 7.82
C VAL A 43 9.84 -6.00 8.37
N SER A 44 8.96 -6.92 8.77
CA SER A 44 7.66 -6.58 9.32
C SER A 44 7.75 -5.99 10.73
N ALA A 45 6.63 -5.48 11.22
CA ALA A 45 6.53 -4.92 12.56
C ALA A 45 6.85 -5.95 13.65
N HIS A 46 6.71 -7.23 13.36
CA HIS A 46 6.98 -8.33 14.32
C HIS A 46 8.23 -9.12 13.95
N GLY A 47 9.13 -8.55 13.15
CA GLY A 47 10.42 -9.12 12.86
C GLY A 47 10.44 -10.22 11.78
N VAL A 48 9.36 -10.36 11.02
CA VAL A 48 9.30 -11.33 9.93
C VAL A 48 9.88 -10.69 8.66
N THR A 49 10.94 -11.28 8.11
CA THR A 49 11.53 -10.80 6.87
C THR A 49 10.83 -11.43 5.68
N VAL A 50 10.36 -10.58 4.77
CA VAL A 50 9.73 -10.98 3.52
C VAL A 50 10.63 -10.50 2.38
N VAL A 51 10.83 -11.36 1.38
CA VAL A 51 11.55 -10.97 0.16
C VAL A 51 10.51 -10.54 -0.87
N ALA A 52 10.50 -9.23 -1.17
CA ALA A 52 9.60 -8.69 -2.19
C ALA A 52 10.01 -9.17 -3.59
N ASP A 53 9.05 -9.16 -4.50
CA ASP A 53 9.30 -9.60 -5.87
C ASP A 53 10.21 -8.64 -6.63
N LEU A 54 10.09 -7.33 -6.32
CA LEU A 54 10.98 -6.32 -6.88
C LEU A 54 11.06 -5.09 -5.97
N MET A 55 12.04 -4.24 -6.25
CA MET A 55 12.16 -2.94 -5.62
C MET A 55 11.42 -1.89 -6.46
N ILE A 56 10.93 -0.83 -5.81
CA ILE A 56 10.23 0.25 -6.51
C ILE A 56 11.13 0.89 -7.59
N GLU A 57 12.44 0.93 -7.35
CA GLU A 57 13.43 1.44 -8.30
C GLU A 57 13.52 0.59 -9.58
N GLU A 58 13.12 -0.67 -9.51
CA GLU A 58 13.12 -1.60 -10.65
C GLU A 58 11.79 -1.56 -11.42
N ALA A 59 10.75 -0.97 -10.83
CA ALA A 59 9.42 -0.95 -11.41
C ALA A 59 9.28 0.20 -12.40
N GLY A 60 8.27 0.10 -13.28
CA GLY A 60 7.86 1.20 -14.12
C GLY A 60 6.96 2.19 -13.39
N ASP A 61 6.00 2.74 -14.09
CA ASP A 61 5.07 3.74 -13.55
C ASP A 61 3.78 3.14 -12.97
N PHE A 62 3.71 1.82 -12.89
CA PHE A 62 2.54 1.07 -12.41
C PHE A 62 1.28 1.29 -13.26
N SER A 63 1.42 1.75 -14.50
CA SER A 63 0.28 2.02 -15.37
C SER A 63 -0.51 0.75 -15.73
N ASP A 64 0.09 -0.43 -15.56
CA ASP A 64 -0.56 -1.72 -15.78
C ASP A 64 -1.30 -2.24 -14.54
N ALA A 65 -1.33 -1.48 -13.45
CA ALA A 65 -1.98 -1.92 -12.22
C ALA A 65 -3.50 -1.74 -12.30
N ASP A 66 -4.23 -2.79 -11.94
CA ASP A 66 -5.66 -2.70 -11.68
C ASP A 66 -5.94 -2.24 -10.25
N LEU A 67 -5.02 -2.54 -9.33
CA LEU A 67 -5.11 -2.14 -7.94
C LEU A 67 -3.70 -1.89 -7.39
N LEU A 68 -3.55 -0.79 -6.66
CA LEU A 68 -2.40 -0.55 -5.78
C LEU A 68 -2.87 -0.73 -4.34
N LEU A 69 -2.19 -1.61 -3.60
CA LEU A 69 -2.62 -2.07 -2.28
C LEU A 69 -1.58 -1.70 -1.23
N LEU A 70 -2.07 -1.24 -0.07
CA LEU A 70 -1.21 -0.83 1.04
C LEU A 70 -1.60 -1.61 2.30
N PRO A 71 -0.69 -2.44 2.87
CA PRO A 71 -0.91 -3.05 4.17
C PRO A 71 -0.71 -2.01 5.26
N GLY A 72 -1.28 -2.28 6.44
CA GLY A 72 -1.08 -1.44 7.60
C GLY A 72 0.19 -1.75 8.35
N GLY A 73 0.15 -1.48 9.65
CA GLY A 73 1.30 -1.60 10.53
C GLY A 73 2.05 -0.29 10.68
N MET A 74 2.72 -0.14 11.81
CA MET A 74 3.55 1.02 12.11
C MET A 74 4.95 0.55 12.48
N PRO A 75 6.01 1.19 12.02
CA PRO A 75 6.04 2.41 11.20
C PRO A 75 5.87 2.20 9.69
N GLY A 76 5.44 1.01 9.24
CA GLY A 76 5.28 0.73 7.81
C GLY A 76 4.42 1.77 7.10
N SER A 77 3.26 2.11 7.66
CA SER A 77 2.35 3.08 7.04
C SER A 77 2.96 4.47 6.93
N THR A 78 3.68 4.93 7.96
CA THR A 78 4.35 6.24 7.89
C THR A 78 5.54 6.21 6.93
N ASN A 79 6.24 5.08 6.83
CA ASN A 79 7.31 4.93 5.84
C ASN A 79 6.76 4.99 4.41
N LEU A 80 5.60 4.39 4.16
CA LEU A 80 4.94 4.50 2.86
C LEU A 80 4.50 5.93 2.58
N ARG A 81 3.91 6.60 3.57
CA ARG A 81 3.47 8.00 3.44
C ARG A 81 4.62 8.92 3.06
N ASP A 82 5.79 8.70 3.63
CA ASP A 82 6.95 9.57 3.46
C ASP A 82 7.73 9.27 2.17
N HIS A 83 7.31 8.25 1.40
CA HIS A 83 7.98 7.87 0.16
C HIS A 83 7.29 8.54 -1.03
N GLN A 84 7.97 9.44 -1.69
CA GLN A 84 7.40 10.23 -2.79
C GLN A 84 6.98 9.37 -3.97
N GLY A 85 7.70 8.32 -4.28
CA GLY A 85 7.37 7.40 -5.36
C GLY A 85 6.06 6.67 -5.14
N VAL A 86 5.76 6.30 -3.89
CA VAL A 86 4.49 5.69 -3.51
C VAL A 86 3.35 6.70 -3.70
N ILE A 87 3.51 7.90 -3.17
CA ILE A 87 2.49 8.95 -3.27
C ILE A 87 2.20 9.28 -4.74
N ALA A 88 3.24 9.42 -5.55
CA ALA A 88 3.09 9.70 -6.98
C ALA A 88 2.34 8.57 -7.71
N ALA A 89 2.68 7.31 -7.39
CA ALA A 89 2.01 6.16 -7.99
C ALA A 89 0.52 6.12 -7.64
N LEU A 90 0.19 6.37 -6.36
CA LEU A 90 -1.19 6.42 -5.90
C LEU A 90 -1.98 7.53 -6.59
N GLN A 91 -1.38 8.70 -6.73
CA GLN A 91 -2.03 9.84 -7.39
C GLN A 91 -2.29 9.55 -8.87
N ARG A 92 -1.31 8.97 -9.57
CA ARG A 92 -1.49 8.57 -10.99
C ARG A 92 -2.60 7.54 -11.14
N GLN A 93 -2.63 6.56 -10.23
CA GLN A 93 -3.64 5.50 -10.24
C GLN A 93 -5.05 6.08 -10.10
N ALA A 94 -5.23 6.98 -9.14
CA ALA A 94 -6.52 7.63 -8.89
C ALA A 94 -6.94 8.51 -10.06
N GLN A 95 -6.00 9.28 -10.65
CA GLN A 95 -6.28 10.12 -11.80
C GLN A 95 -6.71 9.30 -13.02
N ALA A 96 -6.20 8.09 -13.16
CA ALA A 96 -6.59 7.17 -14.22
C ALA A 96 -7.95 6.49 -13.96
N GLY A 97 -8.61 6.80 -12.84
CA GLY A 97 -9.88 6.18 -12.47
C GLY A 97 -9.75 4.74 -12.01
N LYS A 98 -8.55 4.33 -11.63
CA LYS A 98 -8.27 2.96 -11.18
C LYS A 98 -8.26 2.86 -9.66
N ARG A 99 -8.24 1.64 -9.15
CA ARG A 99 -8.46 1.36 -7.72
C ARG A 99 -7.17 1.48 -6.91
N VAL A 100 -7.34 2.01 -5.69
CA VAL A 100 -6.34 1.98 -4.63
C VAL A 100 -7.01 1.38 -3.39
N GLY A 101 -6.24 0.64 -2.59
CA GLY A 101 -6.76 0.01 -1.37
C GLY A 101 -5.76 0.16 -0.24
N ALA A 102 -6.29 0.37 0.96
CA ALA A 102 -5.48 0.49 2.17
C ALA A 102 -6.25 -0.06 3.35
N ILE A 103 -5.55 -0.71 4.27
CA ILE A 103 -6.17 -1.35 5.43
C ILE A 103 -5.49 -0.89 6.71
N CYS A 104 -6.24 -0.92 7.82
CA CYS A 104 -5.76 -0.67 9.19
C CYS A 104 -5.22 0.76 9.32
N ALA A 105 -3.92 0.94 9.54
CA ALA A 105 -3.31 2.28 9.63
C ALA A 105 -3.04 2.91 8.26
N ALA A 106 -3.00 2.11 7.19
CA ALA A 106 -2.56 2.58 5.87
C ALA A 106 -3.46 3.62 5.20
N PRO A 107 -4.76 3.77 5.52
CA PRO A 107 -5.54 4.87 4.96
C PRO A 107 -4.94 6.26 5.21
N LEU A 108 -4.07 6.42 6.22
CA LEU A 108 -3.35 7.68 6.41
C LEU A 108 -2.47 8.05 5.21
N VAL A 109 -1.98 7.03 4.47
CA VAL A 109 -1.18 7.26 3.25
C VAL A 109 -2.06 7.85 2.15
N LEU A 110 -3.27 7.32 1.97
CA LEU A 110 -4.22 7.84 0.99
C LEU A 110 -4.66 9.26 1.33
N ALA A 111 -4.87 9.54 2.62
CA ALA A 111 -5.19 10.89 3.07
C ALA A 111 -4.05 11.87 2.74
N HIS A 112 -2.81 11.46 3.02
CA HIS A 112 -1.63 12.30 2.71
C HIS A 112 -1.50 12.54 1.21
N ALA A 113 -1.85 11.56 0.38
CA ALA A 113 -1.83 11.70 -1.07
C ALA A 113 -2.96 12.57 -1.62
N GLY A 114 -3.87 13.04 -0.77
CA GLY A 114 -5.00 13.87 -1.17
C GLY A 114 -6.16 13.10 -1.80
N LEU A 115 -6.23 11.78 -1.59
CA LEU A 115 -7.19 10.94 -2.29
C LEU A 115 -8.49 10.70 -1.53
N LEU A 116 -8.59 11.12 -0.27
CA LEU A 116 -9.76 10.85 0.57
C LEU A 116 -10.67 12.05 0.76
N HIS A 117 -10.39 13.19 0.16
CA HIS A 117 -11.21 14.37 0.29
C HIS A 117 -12.67 14.10 -0.08
N GLY A 118 -13.58 14.31 0.86
CA GLY A 118 -15.01 14.10 0.65
C GLY A 118 -15.44 12.65 0.47
N ARG A 119 -14.51 11.69 0.60
CA ARG A 119 -14.82 10.26 0.48
C ARG A 119 -15.02 9.64 1.85
N ARG A 120 -15.86 8.60 1.90
CA ARG A 120 -16.02 7.83 3.12
C ARG A 120 -14.85 6.86 3.26
N ALA A 121 -14.23 6.87 4.45
CA ALA A 121 -13.08 6.02 4.74
C ALA A 121 -13.09 5.67 6.23
N THR A 122 -12.40 4.58 6.56
CA THR A 122 -12.17 4.20 7.95
C THR A 122 -10.67 3.95 8.13
N ILE A 123 -10.26 3.82 9.37
CA ILE A 123 -8.87 3.61 9.74
C ILE A 123 -8.84 2.87 11.07
N TYR A 124 -7.67 2.38 11.47
CA TYR A 124 -7.47 1.77 12.77
C TYR A 124 -8.07 2.65 13.89
N PRO A 125 -8.80 2.05 14.84
CA PRO A 125 -9.49 2.81 15.90
C PRO A 125 -8.54 3.77 16.63
N GLY A 126 -8.99 5.01 16.78
CA GLY A 126 -8.22 6.06 17.44
C GLY A 126 -7.30 6.85 16.52
N MET A 127 -7.26 6.51 15.22
CA MET A 127 -6.42 7.21 14.24
C MET A 127 -7.23 8.08 13.27
N ASP A 128 -8.50 8.32 13.54
CA ASP A 128 -9.39 9.06 12.64
C ASP A 128 -8.89 10.49 12.33
N ASN A 129 -8.10 11.09 13.23
CA ASN A 129 -7.48 12.39 12.97
C ASN A 129 -6.44 12.35 11.83
N HIS A 130 -6.01 11.18 11.41
CA HIS A 130 -5.10 11.02 10.28
C HIS A 130 -5.81 10.98 8.93
N LEU A 131 -7.14 10.95 8.90
CA LEU A 131 -7.91 10.86 7.65
C LEU A 131 -8.10 12.22 6.97
N GLY A 132 -7.65 13.31 7.58
CA GLY A 132 -7.82 14.64 7.02
C GLY A 132 -9.30 15.00 6.94
N ASP A 133 -9.75 15.39 5.75
CA ASP A 133 -11.15 15.77 5.49
C ASP A 133 -12.00 14.66 4.88
N ALA A 134 -11.60 13.41 5.06
CA ALA A 134 -12.43 12.26 4.73
C ALA A 134 -13.64 12.19 5.67
N ILE A 135 -14.68 11.51 5.21
CA ILE A 135 -15.87 11.24 6.03
C ILE A 135 -15.65 9.90 6.76
N TYR A 136 -15.44 10.00 8.05
CA TYR A 136 -15.13 8.84 8.91
C TYR A 136 -16.40 8.08 9.24
#